data_abf7bf215f7be1cb4592c7d57749a3cf
#
_entry.id   abf7bf215f7be1cb4592c7d57749a3cf
#
_cell.length_a   1.000
_cell.length_b   1.000
_cell.length_c   1.000
_cell.angle_alpha   90.00
_cell.angle_beta   90.00
_cell.angle_gamma   90.00
#
_symmetry.space_group_name_H-M   'P 1'
#
loop_
_entity.id
_entity.type
_entity.pdbx_description
1 polymer ?
#
loop_
_entity_poly.entity_id
_entity_poly.type
_entity_poly.pdbx_seq_one_letter_code
_entity_poly.pdbx_strand_id
1 'polypeptide(L)'
;MTPDLFRSIPCPTYPEIRLALFPGRRVAAMIEDFQPQAIHIATEGPLGVAARAYCLKRNYPFTTAYHTRFPEYVHARVPLPLSWLYAVMKWFHGPSSAIMVATQTIEDDLIARGFRPPVRRWSRGVWTDLFKPRDKAFLDAPRPISLFTGRVAVEKNIEAFLKLDLPGTKYVVGDGPQLDDLKRKYPAVRFAGVKEGEELAKYFAAADVFVFPSRTDTFGLVLLEAMASGVPVAAYPVPGPLDVVNQSGAGVLSNDLAAAVKAALAIPAEACRNHALKYSWDASFDQFEGNLHVFR
;
A
#
# COMPACT_ATOMS: atom_id res chain seq x y z
N MET A 1 10.50 -13.00 10.22
CA MET A 1 10.93 -14.12 9.34
C MET A 1 10.72 -13.68 7.91
N THR A 2 11.73 -13.78 7.06
CA THR A 2 11.67 -13.42 5.62
C THR A 2 11.90 -14.65 4.75
N PRO A 3 11.38 -14.69 3.50
CA PRO A 3 11.56 -15.82 2.60
C PRO A 3 13.02 -16.18 2.29
N ASP A 4 13.94 -15.21 2.41
CA ASP A 4 15.37 -15.40 2.14
C ASP A 4 16.06 -16.35 3.11
N LEU A 5 15.49 -16.54 4.30
CA LEU A 5 15.94 -17.53 5.28
C LEU A 5 15.53 -18.96 4.92
N PHE A 6 14.78 -19.15 3.83
CA PHE A 6 14.21 -20.44 3.44
C PHE A 6 14.57 -20.78 2.00
N ARG A 7 14.55 -22.07 1.67
CA ARG A 7 14.54 -22.48 0.28
C ARG A 7 13.26 -21.95 -0.36
N SER A 8 13.36 -21.15 -1.42
CA SER A 8 12.24 -20.41 -1.99
C SER A 8 12.30 -20.36 -3.51
N ILE A 9 11.13 -20.20 -4.13
CA ILE A 9 10.96 -19.99 -5.57
C ILE A 9 10.32 -18.64 -5.83
N PRO A 10 10.56 -18.00 -6.99
CA PRO A 10 9.84 -16.79 -7.36
C PRO A 10 8.35 -17.07 -7.56
N CYS A 11 7.51 -16.12 -7.16
CA CYS A 11 6.08 -16.18 -7.48
C CYS A 11 5.88 -15.99 -8.99
N PRO A 12 5.08 -16.83 -9.67
CA PRO A 12 4.95 -16.81 -11.14
C PRO A 12 4.56 -15.45 -11.74
N THR A 13 3.72 -14.67 -11.02
CA THR A 13 3.25 -13.34 -11.49
C THR A 13 4.03 -12.17 -10.88
N TYR A 14 4.90 -12.45 -9.89
CA TYR A 14 5.70 -11.47 -9.14
C TYR A 14 7.04 -12.09 -8.76
N PRO A 15 7.99 -12.18 -9.70
CA PRO A 15 9.28 -12.89 -9.48
C PRO A 15 10.08 -12.34 -8.30
N GLU A 16 9.92 -11.08 -7.95
CA GLU A 16 10.51 -10.43 -6.79
C GLU A 16 9.93 -10.93 -5.46
N ILE A 17 8.72 -11.48 -5.46
CA ILE A 17 8.12 -12.12 -4.29
C ILE A 17 8.58 -13.57 -4.24
N ARG A 18 9.32 -13.91 -3.18
CA ARG A 18 9.82 -15.27 -2.96
C ARG A 18 8.83 -16.08 -2.12
N LEU A 19 8.46 -17.26 -2.61
CA LEU A 19 7.59 -18.21 -1.90
C LEU A 19 8.44 -19.29 -1.24
N ALA A 20 8.42 -19.34 0.09
CA ALA A 20 9.16 -20.35 0.86
C ALA A 20 8.59 -21.76 0.62
N LEU A 21 9.47 -22.73 0.40
CA LEU A 21 9.11 -24.13 0.19
C LEU A 21 9.19 -24.89 1.51
N PHE A 22 8.08 -25.58 1.88
CA PHE A 22 7.99 -26.45 3.06
C PHE A 22 8.53 -25.83 4.35
N PRO A 23 8.14 -24.59 4.71
CA PRO A 23 8.77 -23.84 5.80
C PRO A 23 8.40 -24.35 7.20
N GLY A 24 7.41 -25.24 7.35
CA GLY A 24 6.76 -25.57 8.62
C GLY A 24 7.71 -25.97 9.74
N ARG A 25 8.67 -26.89 9.50
CA ARG A 25 9.63 -27.33 10.54
C ARG A 25 10.53 -26.20 11.00
N ARG A 26 11.03 -25.39 10.06
CA ARG A 26 11.95 -24.30 10.38
C ARG A 26 11.22 -23.13 11.06
N VAL A 27 9.99 -22.82 10.64
CA VAL A 27 9.14 -21.82 11.32
C VAL A 27 8.88 -22.25 12.76
N ALA A 28 8.52 -23.52 12.99
CA ALA A 28 8.30 -24.05 14.34
C ALA A 28 9.56 -23.90 15.22
N ALA A 29 10.72 -24.32 14.72
CA ALA A 29 11.98 -24.21 15.44
C ALA A 29 12.33 -22.76 15.78
N MET A 30 12.16 -21.83 14.83
CA MET A 30 12.42 -20.39 15.05
C MET A 30 11.48 -19.79 16.10
N ILE A 31 10.20 -20.18 16.13
CA ILE A 31 9.25 -19.71 17.15
C ILE A 31 9.61 -20.28 18.53
N GLU A 32 9.96 -21.56 18.59
CA GLU A 32 10.36 -22.24 19.84
C GLU A 32 11.67 -21.66 20.43
N ASP A 33 12.62 -21.35 19.58
CA ASP A 33 13.91 -20.76 19.97
C ASP A 33 13.78 -19.30 20.41
N PHE A 34 12.97 -18.50 19.69
CA PHE A 34 12.76 -17.08 20.01
C PHE A 34 11.91 -16.85 21.26
N GLN A 35 11.03 -17.80 21.64
CA GLN A 35 10.14 -17.69 22.80
C GLN A 35 9.29 -16.39 22.82
N PRO A 36 8.49 -16.09 21.75
CA PRO A 36 7.77 -14.85 21.66
C PRO A 36 6.68 -14.69 22.71
N GLN A 37 6.42 -13.44 23.12
CA GLN A 37 5.29 -13.07 23.99
C GLN A 37 4.00 -12.86 23.21
N ALA A 38 4.08 -12.54 21.91
CA ALA A 38 2.96 -12.39 21.01
C ALA A 38 3.36 -12.84 19.59
N ILE A 39 2.39 -13.28 18.78
CA ILE A 39 2.63 -13.69 17.40
C ILE A 39 1.71 -12.90 16.48
N HIS A 40 2.31 -12.20 15.52
CA HIS A 40 1.59 -11.53 14.44
C HIS A 40 1.96 -12.15 13.09
N ILE A 41 0.95 -12.52 12.30
CA ILE A 41 1.12 -13.11 10.97
C ILE A 41 0.72 -12.07 9.92
N ALA A 42 1.71 -11.44 9.33
CA ALA A 42 1.51 -10.28 8.45
C ALA A 42 1.05 -10.63 7.02
N THR A 43 1.20 -11.88 6.58
CA THR A 43 0.89 -12.26 5.19
C THR A 43 0.30 -13.65 5.09
N GLU A 44 -0.54 -13.89 4.07
CA GLU A 44 -1.24 -15.16 3.79
C GLU A 44 -0.39 -16.17 2.98
N GLY A 45 0.88 -15.84 2.74
CA GLY A 45 1.80 -16.70 1.99
C GLY A 45 2.24 -17.96 2.76
N PRO A 46 3.11 -18.81 2.17
CA PRO A 46 3.52 -20.09 2.76
C PRO A 46 4.09 -19.99 4.18
N LEU A 47 4.80 -18.90 4.51
CA LEU A 47 5.31 -18.64 5.87
C LEU A 47 4.16 -18.39 6.85
N GLY A 48 3.19 -17.55 6.44
CA GLY A 48 2.01 -17.27 7.27
C GLY A 48 1.15 -18.50 7.51
N VAL A 49 0.95 -19.34 6.49
CA VAL A 49 0.23 -20.62 6.62
C VAL A 49 0.96 -21.55 7.58
N ALA A 50 2.30 -21.64 7.51
CA ALA A 50 3.09 -22.46 8.42
C ALA A 50 3.04 -21.94 9.87
N ALA A 51 3.15 -20.63 10.08
CA ALA A 51 3.03 -20.02 11.41
C ALA A 51 1.63 -20.23 11.99
N ARG A 52 0.59 -20.02 11.18
CA ARG A 52 -0.81 -20.30 11.57
C ARG A 52 -1.00 -21.76 12.00
N ALA A 53 -0.50 -22.71 11.22
CA ALA A 53 -0.62 -24.15 11.54
C ALA A 53 0.11 -24.48 12.87
N TYR A 54 1.27 -23.89 13.10
CA TYR A 54 2.01 -24.03 14.35
C TYR A 54 1.23 -23.47 15.53
N CYS A 55 0.71 -22.23 15.43
CA CYS A 55 -0.07 -21.60 16.49
C CYS A 55 -1.31 -22.42 16.85
N LEU A 56 -2.05 -22.91 15.87
CA LEU A 56 -3.22 -23.76 16.09
C LEU A 56 -2.86 -25.08 16.80
N LYS A 57 -1.77 -25.72 16.40
CA LYS A 57 -1.29 -26.95 17.05
C LYS A 57 -0.89 -26.76 18.51
N ARG A 58 -0.38 -25.58 18.86
CA ARG A 58 0.10 -25.24 20.20
C ARG A 58 -0.93 -24.45 21.03
N ASN A 59 -2.12 -24.18 20.48
CA ASN A 59 -3.12 -23.30 21.08
C ASN A 59 -2.57 -21.90 21.44
N TYR A 60 -1.63 -21.40 20.63
CA TYR A 60 -1.12 -20.02 20.77
C TYR A 60 -2.05 -19.05 20.06
N PRO A 61 -2.54 -18.01 20.74
CA PRO A 61 -3.27 -16.95 20.09
C PRO A 61 -2.31 -16.18 19.15
N PHE A 62 -2.87 -15.65 18.07
CA PHE A 62 -2.11 -14.85 17.11
C PHE A 62 -3.01 -13.81 16.47
N THR A 63 -2.45 -12.69 16.07
CA THR A 63 -3.11 -11.69 15.25
C THR A 63 -2.68 -11.82 13.79
N THR A 64 -3.51 -11.32 12.89
CA THR A 64 -3.20 -11.26 11.45
C THR A 64 -3.37 -9.85 10.93
N ALA A 65 -2.84 -9.58 9.73
CA ALA A 65 -3.08 -8.31 9.05
C ALA A 65 -3.64 -8.54 7.65
N TYR A 66 -4.61 -7.70 7.26
CA TYR A 66 -5.14 -7.65 5.91
C TYR A 66 -4.60 -6.39 5.22
N HIS A 67 -3.44 -6.54 4.57
CA HIS A 67 -2.71 -5.43 3.97
C HIS A 67 -2.99 -5.22 2.49
N THR A 68 -3.47 -6.26 1.81
CA THR A 68 -3.64 -6.29 0.37
C THR A 68 -4.99 -6.92 0.05
N ARG A 69 -5.73 -6.31 -0.89
CA ARG A 69 -6.95 -6.92 -1.45
C ARG A 69 -6.57 -8.07 -2.39
N PHE A 70 -5.96 -9.10 -1.80
CA PHE A 70 -5.42 -10.24 -2.51
C PHE A 70 -6.47 -10.94 -3.41
N PRO A 71 -7.73 -11.11 -3.00
CA PRO A 71 -8.78 -11.64 -3.86
C PRO A 71 -8.94 -10.86 -5.17
N GLU A 72 -8.97 -9.53 -5.12
CA GLU A 72 -9.10 -8.67 -6.29
C GLU A 72 -7.86 -8.74 -7.19
N TYR A 73 -6.66 -8.82 -6.60
CA TYR A 73 -5.42 -8.95 -7.35
C TYR A 73 -5.34 -10.26 -8.12
N VAL A 74 -5.75 -11.37 -7.50
CA VAL A 74 -5.81 -12.68 -8.15
C VAL A 74 -6.89 -12.70 -9.22
N HIS A 75 -8.10 -12.21 -8.90
CA HIS A 75 -9.21 -12.18 -9.84
C HIS A 75 -8.91 -11.36 -11.11
N ALA A 76 -8.16 -10.25 -10.97
CA ALA A 76 -7.74 -9.44 -12.12
C ALA A 76 -6.79 -10.16 -13.09
N ARG A 77 -6.17 -11.28 -12.68
CA ARG A 77 -5.20 -12.06 -13.47
C ARG A 77 -5.71 -13.44 -13.86
N VAL A 78 -6.53 -14.01 -13.01
CA VAL A 78 -7.06 -15.38 -13.18
C VAL A 78 -8.56 -15.29 -12.92
N PRO A 79 -9.42 -15.78 -13.84
CA PRO A 79 -10.88 -15.65 -13.73
C PRO A 79 -11.48 -16.61 -12.68
N LEU A 80 -10.96 -16.54 -11.45
CA LEU A 80 -11.51 -17.27 -10.32
C LEU A 80 -12.62 -16.45 -9.64
N PRO A 81 -13.72 -17.06 -9.19
CA PRO A 81 -14.77 -16.36 -8.45
C PRO A 81 -14.23 -15.69 -7.20
N LEU A 82 -14.54 -14.41 -7.00
CA LEU A 82 -14.15 -13.65 -5.80
C LEU A 82 -14.62 -14.32 -4.50
N SER A 83 -15.79 -14.98 -4.53
CA SER A 83 -16.32 -15.72 -3.38
C SER A 83 -15.40 -16.83 -2.89
N TRP A 84 -14.75 -17.54 -3.79
CA TRP A 84 -13.77 -18.59 -3.44
C TRP A 84 -12.50 -18.00 -2.86
N LEU A 85 -12.02 -16.92 -3.44
CA LEU A 85 -10.82 -16.23 -2.95
C LEU A 85 -11.05 -15.67 -1.55
N TYR A 86 -12.23 -15.07 -1.31
CA TYR A 86 -12.62 -14.62 0.03
C TYR A 86 -12.87 -15.78 1.02
N ALA A 87 -13.30 -16.94 0.56
CA ALA A 87 -13.40 -18.13 1.42
C ALA A 87 -12.01 -18.56 1.93
N VAL A 88 -10.98 -18.50 1.08
CA VAL A 88 -9.58 -18.76 1.47
C VAL A 88 -9.11 -17.72 2.51
N MET A 89 -9.42 -16.42 2.30
CA MET A 89 -9.09 -15.38 3.27
C MET A 89 -9.78 -15.61 4.63
N LYS A 90 -11.07 -15.95 4.61
CA LYS A 90 -11.81 -16.30 5.84
C LYS A 90 -11.24 -17.53 6.55
N TRP A 91 -10.83 -18.54 5.79
CA TRP A 91 -10.15 -19.70 6.36
C TRP A 91 -8.84 -19.32 7.03
N PHE A 92 -8.03 -18.47 6.38
CA PHE A 92 -6.74 -18.04 6.91
C PHE A 92 -6.87 -17.21 8.17
N HIS A 93 -7.69 -16.16 8.14
CA HIS A 93 -7.85 -15.20 9.23
C HIS A 93 -8.79 -15.73 10.34
N GLY A 94 -9.71 -16.66 10.03
CA GLY A 94 -10.79 -17.08 10.92
C GLY A 94 -10.40 -17.48 12.34
N PRO A 95 -9.27 -18.17 12.58
CA PRO A 95 -8.84 -18.52 13.94
C PRO A 95 -7.97 -17.47 14.63
N SER A 96 -7.68 -16.32 14.01
CA SER A 96 -6.90 -15.25 14.65
C SER A 96 -7.69 -14.58 15.79
N SER A 97 -7.00 -14.04 16.78
CA SER A 97 -7.59 -13.26 17.85
C SER A 97 -8.02 -11.86 17.41
N ALA A 98 -7.40 -11.31 16.36
CA ALA A 98 -7.83 -10.09 15.68
C ALA A 98 -7.22 -10.01 14.27
N ILE A 99 -7.90 -9.27 13.38
CA ILE A 99 -7.40 -8.89 12.05
C ILE A 99 -7.08 -7.40 12.07
N MET A 100 -5.83 -7.04 11.81
CA MET A 100 -5.42 -5.65 11.73
C MET A 100 -5.60 -5.12 10.30
N VAL A 101 -6.22 -3.95 10.17
CA VAL A 101 -6.49 -3.27 8.90
C VAL A 101 -6.04 -1.82 8.94
N ALA A 102 -5.65 -1.29 7.78
CA ALA A 102 -5.11 0.06 7.73
C ALA A 102 -6.18 1.16 7.70
N THR A 103 -7.40 0.87 7.23
CA THR A 103 -8.43 1.88 6.95
C THR A 103 -9.82 1.45 7.43
N GLN A 104 -10.69 2.44 7.70
CA GLN A 104 -12.08 2.19 8.10
C GLN A 104 -12.86 1.47 7.00
N THR A 105 -12.66 1.90 5.75
CA THR A 105 -13.33 1.29 4.60
C THR A 105 -13.03 -0.20 4.47
N ILE A 106 -11.79 -0.62 4.76
CA ILE A 106 -11.43 -2.05 4.75
C ILE A 106 -12.03 -2.78 5.96
N GLU A 107 -12.06 -2.15 7.13
CA GLU A 107 -12.73 -2.69 8.32
C GLU A 107 -14.20 -3.01 8.01
N ASP A 108 -14.92 -2.02 7.48
CA ASP A 108 -16.33 -2.15 7.13
C ASP A 108 -16.57 -3.24 6.07
N ASP A 109 -15.70 -3.31 5.05
CA ASP A 109 -15.78 -4.34 4.00
C ASP A 109 -15.58 -5.75 4.56
N LEU A 110 -14.60 -5.96 5.46
CA LEU A 110 -14.37 -7.27 6.08
C LEU A 110 -15.54 -7.68 7.02
N ILE A 111 -16.06 -6.73 7.77
CA ILE A 111 -17.25 -6.96 8.64
C ILE A 111 -18.45 -7.33 7.77
N ALA A 112 -18.75 -6.55 6.72
CA ALA A 112 -19.85 -6.81 5.80
C ALA A 112 -19.74 -8.17 5.10
N ARG A 113 -18.52 -8.62 4.82
CA ARG A 113 -18.24 -9.95 4.26
C ARG A 113 -18.34 -11.09 5.29
N GLY A 114 -18.54 -10.79 6.58
CA GLY A 114 -18.70 -11.78 7.65
C GLY A 114 -17.39 -12.45 8.06
N PHE A 115 -16.30 -11.71 8.15
CA PHE A 115 -15.10 -12.17 8.86
C PHE A 115 -15.42 -12.25 10.36
N ARG A 116 -15.02 -13.36 11.01
CA ARG A 116 -15.42 -13.64 12.41
C ARG A 116 -14.55 -12.94 13.47
N PRO A 117 -13.19 -12.89 13.30
CA PRO A 117 -12.36 -12.23 14.31
C PRO A 117 -12.65 -10.74 14.39
N PRO A 118 -12.45 -10.11 15.58
CA PRO A 118 -12.49 -8.65 15.68
C PRO A 118 -11.54 -8.00 14.69
N VAL A 119 -12.03 -7.00 13.94
CA VAL A 119 -11.21 -6.18 13.09
C VAL A 119 -10.70 -4.98 13.90
N ARG A 120 -9.41 -4.66 13.80
CA ARG A 120 -8.73 -3.62 14.58
C ARG A 120 -7.97 -2.68 13.67
N ARG A 121 -8.02 -1.40 13.96
CA ARG A 121 -7.30 -0.39 13.19
C ARG A 121 -5.81 -0.43 13.52
N TRP A 122 -5.01 -0.42 12.46
CA TRP A 122 -3.57 -0.24 12.49
C TRP A 122 -3.17 0.64 11.31
N SER A 123 -3.17 1.95 11.52
CA SER A 123 -2.83 2.96 10.52
C SER A 123 -1.35 2.87 10.12
N ARG A 124 -0.96 3.75 9.23
CA ARG A 124 0.44 3.90 8.82
C ARG A 124 0.94 5.29 9.16
N GLY A 125 2.23 5.40 9.36
CA GLY A 125 2.91 6.67 9.52
C GLY A 125 3.63 7.11 8.24
N VAL A 126 4.11 8.33 8.23
CA VAL A 126 4.98 8.88 7.20
C VAL A 126 6.21 9.54 7.82
N TRP A 127 7.37 9.41 7.18
CA TRP A 127 8.61 10.06 7.61
C TRP A 127 8.59 11.53 7.22
N THR A 128 8.05 12.37 8.09
CA THR A 128 7.85 13.81 7.80
C THR A 128 9.15 14.61 7.76
N ASP A 129 10.24 14.11 8.31
CA ASP A 129 11.57 14.72 8.19
C ASP A 129 12.20 14.46 6.83
N LEU A 130 11.90 13.31 6.24
CA LEU A 130 12.34 12.94 4.89
C LEU A 130 11.44 13.58 3.83
N PHE A 131 10.12 13.33 3.91
CA PHE A 131 9.11 13.88 3.01
C PHE A 131 8.65 15.23 3.55
N LYS A 132 9.13 16.30 2.96
CA LYS A 132 8.81 17.69 3.34
C LYS A 132 8.89 18.61 2.13
N PRO A 133 8.24 19.78 2.18
CA PRO A 133 8.39 20.78 1.14
C PRO A 133 9.87 21.15 0.91
N ARG A 134 10.26 21.24 -0.35
CA ARG A 134 11.62 21.58 -0.81
C ARG A 134 11.54 22.50 -2.02
N ASP A 135 12.68 22.95 -2.51
CA ASP A 135 12.78 23.69 -3.77
C ASP A 135 12.26 22.85 -4.94
N LYS A 136 11.34 23.42 -5.69
CA LYS A 136 10.74 22.79 -6.87
C LYS A 136 11.65 22.80 -8.11
N ALA A 137 12.75 23.54 -8.09
CA ALA A 137 13.71 23.62 -9.20
C ALA A 137 14.45 22.29 -9.50
N PHE A 138 14.35 21.31 -8.60
CA PHE A 138 14.91 19.97 -8.81
C PHE A 138 14.47 19.32 -10.13
N LEU A 139 13.22 19.53 -10.56
CA LEU A 139 12.72 19.04 -11.84
C LEU A 139 12.63 20.22 -12.83
N ASP A 140 13.62 20.31 -13.73
CA ASP A 140 13.60 21.27 -14.83
C ASP A 140 12.72 20.75 -15.97
N ALA A 141 11.45 21.14 -15.93
CA ALA A 141 10.44 20.73 -16.89
C ALA A 141 9.25 21.70 -16.91
N PRO A 142 8.52 21.81 -18.06
CA PRO A 142 7.28 22.59 -18.13
C PRO A 142 6.28 22.22 -17.04
N ARG A 143 5.77 23.23 -16.34
CA ARG A 143 4.78 23.04 -15.26
C ARG A 143 3.35 23.22 -15.77
N PRO A 144 2.35 22.66 -15.07
CA PRO A 144 2.48 21.90 -13.81
C PRO A 144 3.09 20.51 -14.00
N ILE A 145 3.78 20.01 -12.98
CA ILE A 145 4.34 18.65 -12.93
C ILE A 145 3.35 17.72 -12.24
N SER A 146 2.82 16.77 -13.00
CA SER A 146 1.96 15.69 -12.49
C SER A 146 2.82 14.45 -12.23
N LEU A 147 2.87 13.97 -11.00
CA LEU A 147 3.71 12.86 -10.55
C LEU A 147 2.89 11.61 -10.22
N PHE A 148 3.37 10.47 -10.67
CA PHE A 148 3.02 9.14 -10.16
C PHE A 148 4.26 8.50 -9.55
N THR A 149 4.13 7.86 -8.38
CA THR A 149 5.17 7.01 -7.81
C THR A 149 4.60 5.65 -7.45
N GLY A 150 5.35 4.59 -7.72
CA GLY A 150 4.99 3.23 -7.35
C GLY A 150 5.31 2.20 -8.43
N ARG A 151 4.88 0.97 -8.19
CA ARG A 151 5.05 -0.13 -9.13
C ARG A 151 4.32 0.13 -10.45
N VAL A 152 5.02 -0.04 -11.57
CA VAL A 152 4.46 0.11 -12.92
C VAL A 152 3.81 -1.21 -13.36
N ALA A 153 2.57 -1.45 -12.90
CA ALA A 153 1.86 -2.70 -13.08
C ALA A 153 0.35 -2.50 -13.25
N VAL A 154 -0.34 -3.51 -13.77
CA VAL A 154 -1.78 -3.46 -14.13
C VAL A 154 -2.66 -3.03 -12.97
N GLU A 155 -2.40 -3.53 -11.75
CA GLU A 155 -3.18 -3.22 -10.55
C GLU A 155 -3.07 -1.75 -10.13
N LYS A 156 -2.02 -1.05 -10.55
CA LYS A 156 -1.84 0.39 -10.28
C LYS A 156 -2.56 1.27 -11.29
N ASN A 157 -3.12 0.67 -12.36
CA ASN A 157 -3.95 1.38 -13.35
C ASN A 157 -3.29 2.65 -13.90
N ILE A 158 -1.94 2.64 -14.01
CA ILE A 158 -1.14 3.82 -14.35
C ILE A 158 -1.54 4.41 -15.71
N GLU A 159 -1.97 3.56 -16.64
CA GLU A 159 -2.37 4.00 -17.97
C GLU A 159 -3.57 4.97 -17.94
N ALA A 160 -4.43 4.89 -16.91
CA ALA A 160 -5.49 5.86 -16.72
C ALA A 160 -4.95 7.29 -16.49
N PHE A 161 -3.79 7.43 -15.82
CA PHE A 161 -3.08 8.71 -15.68
C PHE A 161 -2.38 9.11 -16.97
N LEU A 162 -1.69 8.18 -17.63
CA LEU A 162 -0.88 8.49 -18.81
C LEU A 162 -1.73 8.99 -19.99
N LYS A 163 -2.97 8.49 -20.12
CA LYS A 163 -3.94 8.88 -21.17
C LYS A 163 -4.54 10.28 -20.98
N LEU A 164 -4.46 10.85 -19.77
CA LEU A 164 -5.07 12.15 -19.53
C LEU A 164 -4.41 13.22 -20.40
N ASP A 165 -5.19 14.10 -20.97
CA ASP A 165 -4.70 15.33 -21.58
C ASP A 165 -4.54 16.38 -20.47
N LEU A 166 -3.29 16.57 -20.02
CA LEU A 166 -2.93 17.46 -18.93
C LEU A 166 -1.86 18.43 -19.40
N PRO A 167 -1.95 19.71 -19.00
CA PRO A 167 -0.86 20.67 -19.25
C PRO A 167 0.42 20.25 -18.49
N GLY A 168 1.56 20.75 -18.99
CA GLY A 168 2.85 20.55 -18.33
C GLY A 168 3.46 19.19 -18.56
N THR A 169 4.09 18.63 -17.53
CA THR A 169 4.90 17.41 -17.66
C THR A 169 4.39 16.30 -16.74
N LYS A 170 4.28 15.10 -17.28
CA LYS A 170 4.00 13.88 -16.50
C LYS A 170 5.30 13.17 -16.13
N TYR A 171 5.46 12.84 -14.85
CA TYR A 171 6.55 12.03 -14.34
C TYR A 171 6.05 10.71 -13.75
N VAL A 172 6.77 9.64 -14.04
CA VAL A 172 6.58 8.32 -13.46
C VAL A 172 7.85 7.89 -12.75
N VAL A 173 7.78 7.67 -11.45
CA VAL A 173 8.88 7.16 -10.63
C VAL A 173 8.53 5.75 -10.18
N GLY A 174 9.38 4.79 -10.50
CA GLY A 174 9.21 3.39 -10.18
C GLY A 174 9.55 2.47 -11.34
N ASP A 175 9.35 1.18 -11.12
CA ASP A 175 9.60 0.11 -12.06
C ASP A 175 8.49 -0.93 -12.01
N GLY A 176 8.43 -1.81 -12.99
CA GLY A 176 7.49 -2.92 -13.02
C GLY A 176 7.23 -3.49 -14.41
N PRO A 177 6.45 -4.57 -14.48
CA PRO A 177 6.30 -5.37 -15.71
C PRO A 177 5.73 -4.62 -16.91
N GLN A 178 5.07 -3.47 -16.72
CA GLN A 178 4.52 -2.67 -17.81
C GLN A 178 5.44 -1.52 -18.27
N LEU A 179 6.60 -1.30 -17.61
CA LEU A 179 7.41 -0.10 -17.81
C LEU A 179 7.83 0.09 -19.27
N ASP A 180 8.39 -0.95 -19.91
CA ASP A 180 8.92 -0.83 -21.26
C ASP A 180 7.81 -0.63 -22.30
N ASP A 181 6.68 -1.26 -22.11
CA ASP A 181 5.51 -1.09 -22.99
C ASP A 181 4.95 0.32 -22.87
N LEU A 182 4.83 0.85 -21.64
CA LEU A 182 4.31 2.20 -21.41
C LEU A 182 5.29 3.28 -21.88
N LYS A 183 6.60 3.08 -21.76
CA LYS A 183 7.60 3.99 -22.33
C LYS A 183 7.45 4.11 -23.86
N ARG A 184 7.25 2.99 -24.56
CA ARG A 184 7.04 3.00 -26.01
C ARG A 184 5.73 3.69 -26.41
N LYS A 185 4.69 3.46 -25.62
CA LYS A 185 3.33 3.96 -25.91
C LYS A 185 3.18 5.45 -25.57
N TYR A 186 3.90 5.95 -24.58
CA TYR A 186 3.80 7.33 -24.06
C TYR A 186 5.17 8.02 -24.03
N PRO A 187 5.80 8.29 -25.20
CA PRO A 187 7.17 8.82 -25.28
C PRO A 187 7.32 10.23 -24.71
N ALA A 188 6.24 10.99 -24.59
CA ALA A 188 6.25 12.33 -23.97
C ALA A 188 6.28 12.29 -22.42
N VAL A 189 6.06 11.14 -21.80
CA VAL A 189 6.10 10.96 -20.35
C VAL A 189 7.53 10.74 -19.88
N ARG A 190 7.92 11.37 -18.80
CA ARG A 190 9.27 11.20 -18.21
C ARG A 190 9.26 10.06 -17.19
N PHE A 191 9.87 8.93 -17.55
CA PHE A 191 10.04 7.78 -16.68
C PHE A 191 11.42 7.84 -16.03
N ALA A 192 11.45 8.07 -14.70
CA ALA A 192 12.69 8.30 -13.93
C ALA A 192 13.29 7.00 -13.34
N GLY A 193 12.61 5.84 -13.48
CA GLY A 193 13.02 4.60 -12.84
C GLY A 193 12.77 4.59 -11.33
N VAL A 194 13.33 3.59 -10.64
CA VAL A 194 13.22 3.48 -9.18
C VAL A 194 14.00 4.59 -8.50
N LYS A 195 13.39 5.21 -7.50
CA LYS A 195 14.00 6.20 -6.62
C LYS A 195 13.65 5.87 -5.18
N GLU A 196 14.57 6.12 -4.27
CA GLU A 196 14.42 5.82 -2.85
C GLU A 196 14.95 6.97 -1.99
N GLY A 197 14.55 6.99 -0.72
CA GLY A 197 15.06 7.91 0.29
C GLY A 197 14.98 9.37 -0.14
N GLU A 198 16.08 10.09 -0.01
CA GLU A 198 16.19 11.52 -0.32
C GLU A 198 15.91 11.85 -1.79
N GLU A 199 16.29 10.97 -2.73
CA GLU A 199 16.03 11.21 -4.13
C GLU A 199 14.52 11.14 -4.42
N LEU A 200 13.82 10.13 -3.91
CA LEU A 200 12.36 10.01 -4.02
C LEU A 200 11.66 11.23 -3.40
N ALA A 201 12.11 11.66 -2.22
CA ALA A 201 11.55 12.84 -1.54
C ALA A 201 11.68 14.13 -2.37
N LYS A 202 12.78 14.29 -3.12
CA LYS A 202 12.96 15.41 -4.06
C LYS A 202 11.96 15.37 -5.22
N TYR A 203 11.66 14.18 -5.78
CA TYR A 203 10.64 14.05 -6.82
C TYR A 203 9.26 14.44 -6.30
N PHE A 204 8.87 13.99 -5.10
CA PHE A 204 7.62 14.42 -4.49
C PHE A 204 7.59 15.94 -4.32
N ALA A 205 8.57 16.52 -3.65
CA ALA A 205 8.58 17.94 -3.33
C ALA A 205 8.58 18.86 -4.58
N ALA A 206 9.15 18.38 -5.69
CA ALA A 206 9.19 19.12 -6.94
C ALA A 206 7.90 19.04 -7.76
N ALA A 207 6.98 18.13 -7.45
CA ALA A 207 5.70 18.00 -8.15
C ALA A 207 4.71 19.11 -7.77
N ASP A 208 3.73 19.33 -8.63
CA ASP A 208 2.60 20.25 -8.40
C ASP A 208 1.34 19.50 -7.99
N VAL A 209 1.19 18.26 -8.46
CA VAL A 209 0.11 17.34 -8.08
C VAL A 209 0.59 15.90 -8.13
N PHE A 210 0.19 15.13 -7.14
CA PHE A 210 0.38 13.68 -7.12
C PHE A 210 -0.86 12.98 -7.63
N VAL A 211 -0.71 12.17 -8.68
CA VAL A 211 -1.84 11.45 -9.31
C VAL A 211 -1.81 9.99 -8.91
N PHE A 212 -2.87 9.54 -8.26
CA PHE A 212 -3.00 8.16 -7.77
C PHE A 212 -4.15 7.45 -8.48
N PRO A 213 -3.88 6.79 -9.62
CA PRO A 213 -4.89 6.16 -10.45
C PRO A 213 -5.29 4.75 -10.00
N SER A 214 -4.69 4.22 -8.94
CA SER A 214 -4.98 2.88 -8.41
C SER A 214 -6.43 2.77 -7.92
N ARG A 215 -7.02 1.57 -8.09
CA ARG A 215 -8.37 1.24 -7.63
C ARG A 215 -8.40 0.14 -6.56
N THR A 216 -7.26 -0.41 -6.20
CA THR A 216 -7.15 -1.64 -5.38
C THR A 216 -6.30 -1.49 -4.13
N ASP A 217 -5.67 -0.34 -3.91
CA ASP A 217 -4.86 -0.09 -2.73
C ASP A 217 -5.73 0.01 -1.46
N THR A 218 -5.21 -0.55 -0.37
CA THR A 218 -5.88 -0.55 0.93
C THR A 218 -5.59 0.68 1.77
N PHE A 219 -4.46 1.36 1.51
CA PHE A 219 -4.04 2.58 2.22
C PHE A 219 -3.36 3.58 1.28
N GLY A 220 -2.22 3.20 0.67
CA GLY A 220 -1.45 4.08 -0.21
C GLY A 220 -0.51 5.01 0.57
N LEU A 221 0.61 4.48 1.11
CA LEU A 221 1.64 5.28 1.81
C LEU A 221 2.12 6.47 1.00
N VAL A 222 2.22 6.31 -0.32
CA VAL A 222 2.61 7.38 -1.26
C VAL A 222 1.69 8.60 -1.22
N LEU A 223 0.43 8.45 -0.78
CA LEU A 223 -0.50 9.57 -0.56
C LEU A 223 -0.01 10.45 0.59
N LEU A 224 0.42 9.83 1.68
CA LEU A 224 0.99 10.56 2.83
C LEU A 224 2.34 11.18 2.48
N GLU A 225 3.18 10.50 1.70
CA GLU A 225 4.48 11.00 1.24
C GLU A 225 4.32 12.24 0.36
N ALA A 226 3.34 12.23 -0.56
CA ALA A 226 2.98 13.38 -1.37
C ALA A 226 2.51 14.56 -0.50
N MET A 227 1.52 14.32 0.37
CA MET A 227 0.97 15.36 1.24
C MET A 227 2.01 15.89 2.22
N ALA A 228 2.87 15.03 2.78
CA ALA A 228 3.98 15.44 3.65
C ALA A 228 4.97 16.36 2.92
N SER A 229 5.16 16.13 1.62
CA SER A 229 5.98 16.99 0.75
C SER A 229 5.27 18.27 0.30
N GLY A 230 4.05 18.54 0.79
CA GLY A 230 3.25 19.70 0.41
C GLY A 230 2.59 19.58 -0.97
N VAL A 231 2.40 18.36 -1.46
CA VAL A 231 1.85 18.08 -2.79
C VAL A 231 0.44 17.55 -2.68
N PRO A 232 -0.55 18.19 -3.31
CA PRO A 232 -1.94 17.74 -3.27
C PRO A 232 -2.14 16.47 -4.08
N VAL A 233 -3.12 15.67 -3.66
CA VAL A 233 -3.45 14.38 -4.25
C VAL A 233 -4.66 14.48 -5.16
N ALA A 234 -4.58 13.85 -6.34
CA ALA A 234 -5.71 13.57 -7.20
C ALA A 234 -5.90 12.05 -7.35
N ALA A 235 -7.04 11.52 -6.96
CA ALA A 235 -7.28 10.08 -6.94
C ALA A 235 -8.73 9.68 -7.24
N TYR A 236 -8.97 8.40 -7.49
CA TYR A 236 -10.32 7.83 -7.50
C TYR A 236 -10.88 7.69 -6.08
N PRO A 237 -12.23 7.80 -5.89
CA PRO A 237 -12.89 7.60 -4.59
C PRO A 237 -13.00 6.10 -4.25
N VAL A 238 -11.86 5.49 -3.91
CA VAL A 238 -11.73 4.07 -3.56
C VAL A 238 -11.12 3.93 -2.15
N PRO A 239 -11.17 2.74 -1.51
CA PRO A 239 -10.49 2.51 -0.23
C PRO A 239 -9.03 3.00 -0.27
N GLY A 240 -8.50 3.47 0.82
CA GLY A 240 -7.22 4.16 0.87
C GLY A 240 -7.40 5.66 0.64
N PRO A 241 -7.55 6.16 -0.60
CA PRO A 241 -7.88 7.57 -0.83
C PRO A 241 -9.09 8.08 -0.05
N LEU A 242 -10.18 7.31 0.04
CA LEU A 242 -11.36 7.69 0.84
C LEU A 242 -11.03 7.88 2.33
N ASP A 243 -10.15 7.05 2.89
CA ASP A 243 -9.78 7.13 4.30
C ASP A 243 -8.65 8.14 4.57
N VAL A 244 -7.74 8.32 3.61
CA VAL A 244 -6.52 9.11 3.81
C VAL A 244 -6.67 10.54 3.29
N VAL A 245 -7.41 10.74 2.19
CA VAL A 245 -7.49 12.04 1.47
C VAL A 245 -8.86 12.71 1.63
N ASN A 246 -9.95 11.93 1.74
CA ASN A 246 -11.30 12.48 1.79
C ASN A 246 -11.49 13.43 2.98
N GLN A 247 -12.08 14.59 2.74
CA GLN A 247 -12.31 15.66 3.73
C GLN A 247 -11.03 16.22 4.40
N SER A 248 -9.85 15.85 3.91
CA SER A 248 -8.57 16.33 4.44
C SER A 248 -8.26 17.79 4.07
N GLY A 249 -8.84 18.28 2.97
CA GLY A 249 -8.41 19.53 2.31
C GLY A 249 -7.07 19.40 1.58
N ALA A 250 -6.48 18.18 1.50
CA ALA A 250 -5.17 17.91 0.92
C ALA A 250 -5.22 17.19 -0.43
N GLY A 251 -6.40 17.00 -0.99
CA GLY A 251 -6.57 16.34 -2.28
C GLY A 251 -8.02 16.33 -2.77
N VAL A 252 -8.20 15.85 -3.99
CA VAL A 252 -9.51 15.74 -4.65
C VAL A 252 -9.74 14.31 -5.11
N LEU A 253 -10.88 13.76 -4.74
CA LEU A 253 -11.32 12.44 -5.17
C LEU A 253 -12.45 12.57 -6.21
N SER A 254 -12.28 12.00 -7.39
CA SER A 254 -13.29 12.00 -8.46
C SER A 254 -13.15 10.77 -9.36
N ASN A 255 -14.30 10.31 -9.90
CA ASN A 255 -14.28 9.32 -10.99
C ASN A 255 -13.75 9.91 -12.31
N ASP A 256 -13.81 11.24 -12.48
CA ASP A 256 -13.08 11.98 -13.50
C ASP A 256 -11.71 12.40 -12.93
N LEU A 257 -10.68 11.61 -13.26
CA LEU A 257 -9.34 11.85 -12.75
C LEU A 257 -8.73 13.15 -13.31
N ALA A 258 -9.08 13.57 -14.51
CA ALA A 258 -8.61 14.84 -15.08
C ALA A 258 -9.18 16.03 -14.31
N ALA A 259 -10.48 15.99 -14.00
CA ALA A 259 -11.10 17.01 -13.15
C ALA A 259 -10.50 17.03 -11.75
N ALA A 260 -10.20 15.85 -11.17
CA ALA A 260 -9.51 15.77 -9.88
C ALA A 260 -8.13 16.45 -9.92
N VAL A 261 -7.32 16.16 -10.94
CA VAL A 261 -5.99 16.81 -11.12
C VAL A 261 -6.13 18.31 -11.22
N LYS A 262 -7.02 18.81 -12.07
CA LYS A 262 -7.23 20.24 -12.27
C LYS A 262 -7.64 20.95 -10.97
N ALA A 263 -8.55 20.36 -10.21
CA ALA A 263 -9.01 20.93 -8.94
C ALA A 263 -7.92 20.82 -7.85
N ALA A 264 -7.16 19.75 -7.80
CA ALA A 264 -6.09 19.55 -6.82
C ALA A 264 -4.97 20.59 -6.94
N LEU A 265 -4.66 21.05 -8.15
CA LEU A 265 -3.63 22.10 -8.39
C LEU A 265 -3.90 23.42 -7.66
N ALA A 266 -5.14 23.69 -7.24
CA ALA A 266 -5.51 24.88 -6.48
C ALA A 266 -5.33 24.73 -4.95
N ILE A 267 -4.99 23.55 -4.46
CA ILE A 267 -4.86 23.25 -3.02
C ILE A 267 -3.52 23.79 -2.50
N PRO A 268 -3.50 24.56 -1.39
CA PRO A 268 -2.28 25.05 -0.79
C PRO A 268 -1.38 23.92 -0.26
N ALA A 269 -0.07 24.03 -0.47
CA ALA A 269 0.91 23.06 0.03
C ALA A 269 0.86 22.89 1.55
N GLU A 270 0.57 23.97 2.28
CA GLU A 270 0.44 23.94 3.73
C GLU A 270 -0.72 23.06 4.21
N ALA A 271 -1.87 23.07 3.52
CA ALA A 271 -3.00 22.21 3.85
C ALA A 271 -2.62 20.73 3.73
N CYS A 272 -1.87 20.36 2.67
CA CYS A 272 -1.35 19.02 2.47
C CYS A 272 -0.41 18.61 3.61
N ARG A 273 0.57 19.46 3.93
CA ARG A 273 1.55 19.22 4.98
C ARG A 273 0.89 19.04 6.34
N ASN A 274 0.01 19.95 6.72
CA ASN A 274 -0.70 19.92 8.01
C ASN A 274 -1.55 18.65 8.17
N HIS A 275 -2.12 18.15 7.08
CA HIS A 275 -2.86 16.88 7.12
C HIS A 275 -1.92 15.70 7.35
N ALA A 276 -0.81 15.60 6.61
CA ALA A 276 0.15 14.50 6.72
C ALA A 276 0.82 14.41 8.11
N LEU A 277 1.04 15.56 8.78
CA LEU A 277 1.61 15.61 10.13
C LEU A 277 0.77 14.89 11.20
N LYS A 278 -0.50 14.59 10.91
CA LYS A 278 -1.37 13.80 11.81
C LYS A 278 -1.06 12.29 11.77
N TYR A 279 -0.23 11.84 10.84
CA TYR A 279 0.11 10.42 10.63
C TYR A 279 1.55 10.15 11.07
N SER A 280 1.75 9.87 12.36
CA SER A 280 3.07 9.54 12.90
C SER A 280 3.30 8.02 12.95
N TRP A 281 4.57 7.61 12.86
CA TRP A 281 4.96 6.22 13.08
C TRP A 281 4.79 5.79 14.53
N ASP A 282 4.97 6.71 15.50
CA ASP A 282 4.76 6.40 16.92
C ASP A 282 3.30 6.01 17.19
N ALA A 283 2.35 6.79 16.72
CA ALA A 283 0.93 6.46 16.83
C ALA A 283 0.57 5.13 16.12
N SER A 284 1.21 4.83 14.98
CA SER A 284 1.03 3.55 14.28
C SER A 284 1.61 2.39 15.11
N PHE A 285 2.75 2.58 15.74
CA PHE A 285 3.38 1.59 16.61
C PHE A 285 2.53 1.29 17.84
N ASP A 286 2.05 2.33 18.54
CA ASP A 286 1.17 2.18 19.71
C ASP A 286 -0.11 1.40 19.36
N GLN A 287 -0.71 1.68 18.18
CA GLN A 287 -1.85 0.92 17.69
C GLN A 287 -1.51 -0.56 17.43
N PHE A 288 -0.35 -0.82 16.83
CA PHE A 288 0.10 -2.18 16.56
C PHE A 288 0.30 -2.96 17.85
N GLU A 289 1.05 -2.39 18.79
CA GLU A 289 1.36 -3.02 20.07
C GLU A 289 0.08 -3.26 20.90
N GLY A 290 -0.80 -2.26 20.98
CA GLY A 290 -2.08 -2.38 21.68
C GLY A 290 -3.05 -3.39 21.06
N ASN A 291 -2.87 -3.76 19.81
CA ASN A 291 -3.67 -4.77 19.13
C ASN A 291 -3.09 -6.19 19.23
N LEU A 292 -1.86 -6.36 19.71
CA LEU A 292 -1.27 -7.68 19.88
C LEU A 292 -1.98 -8.47 20.99
N HIS A 293 -2.05 -9.77 20.82
CA HIS A 293 -2.49 -10.68 21.88
C HIS A 293 -1.27 -11.26 22.60
N VAL A 294 -0.95 -10.72 23.76
CA VAL A 294 0.13 -11.22 24.62
C VAL A 294 -0.34 -12.47 25.35
N PHE A 295 0.46 -13.53 25.38
CA PHE A 295 0.12 -14.85 25.96
C PHE A 295 1.22 -15.45 26.85
N ARG A 296 2.34 -14.74 27.05
CA ARG A 296 3.43 -15.12 27.96
C ARG A 296 3.93 -13.95 28.78
#